data_d55c54f3064120b4670c7fa0a5b3228a
#
_entry.id   d55c54f3064120b4670c7fa0a5b3228a
#
_cell.length_a   1.000
_cell.length_b   1.000
_cell.length_c   1.000
_cell.angle_alpha   90.00
_cell.angle_beta   90.00
_cell.angle_gamma   90.00
#
_symmetry.space_group_name_H-M   'P 1'
#
loop_
_entity.id
_entity.type
_entity.pdbx_description
1 polymer ?
#
loop_
_entity_poly.entity_id
_entity_poly.type
_entity_poly.pdbx_seq_one_letter_code
_entity_poly.pdbx_strand_id
1 'polypeptide(L)'
;MDGFINLNKPAGFTSHDCVAKVRRLLQMKRVGHAGTLDPAAIGVLPIALGKATRLLQFLRQAKAYRATVRLGVSTSTDDLEGETLLAQPVTGLALATVQEALQHFQGTIQQIPPNYSAVQVQGKRLYDLARAGEAIVAKSRTVHVFSLEVLDWRPGDFPELDLAIACGPGTYIRSIARDLGNVLKTGGTLAALTRTASSGFELADSVTLETLEAQQVQGLFQPIEPVKALLHLSQIVLSGAIARRWCQGQRIVIQPDANGQWKEEDVEKPEDDAGRLQMYAVPPLQQPLRVHHEDGQLLGIGIPTDTEVGIVLLSQMVFESDFS
;
A
#
# COMPACT_ATOMS: atom_id res chain seq x y z
N MET A 1 1.83 -22.42 -5.27
CA MET A 1 2.79 -21.32 -5.04
C MET A 1 2.03 -20.15 -4.47
N ASP A 2 2.39 -19.73 -3.26
CA ASP A 2 1.74 -18.64 -2.53
C ASP A 2 2.82 -17.69 -2.02
N GLY A 3 2.66 -16.39 -2.24
CA GLY A 3 3.66 -15.40 -1.84
C GLY A 3 3.54 -14.09 -2.59
N PHE A 4 4.61 -13.30 -2.60
CA PHE A 4 4.64 -11.99 -3.26
C PHE A 4 5.80 -11.89 -4.25
N ILE A 5 5.63 -10.99 -5.21
CA ILE A 5 6.70 -10.48 -6.07
C ILE A 5 6.78 -8.98 -5.83
N ASN A 6 7.97 -8.47 -5.55
CA ASN A 6 8.25 -7.05 -5.60
C ASN A 6 8.61 -6.69 -7.05
N LEU A 7 7.60 -6.35 -7.86
CA LEU A 7 7.78 -6.06 -9.27
C LEU A 7 8.15 -4.59 -9.48
N ASN A 8 9.20 -4.34 -10.28
CA ASN A 8 9.47 -3.02 -10.85
C ASN A 8 8.61 -2.88 -12.12
N LYS A 9 7.48 -2.16 -12.00
CA LYS A 9 6.58 -1.92 -13.13
C LYS A 9 7.29 -1.02 -14.16
N PRO A 10 7.43 -1.45 -15.42
CA PRO A 10 7.96 -0.60 -16.49
C PRO A 10 6.95 0.49 -16.89
N ALA A 11 7.44 1.54 -17.56
CA ALA A 11 6.60 2.53 -18.20
C ALA A 11 5.78 1.92 -19.34
N GLY A 12 4.62 2.49 -19.65
CA GLY A 12 3.73 2.04 -20.74
C GLY A 12 2.85 0.86 -20.38
N PHE A 13 3.06 0.20 -19.24
CA PHE A 13 2.22 -0.89 -18.76
C PHE A 13 1.22 -0.38 -17.72
N THR A 14 -0.03 -0.82 -17.81
CA THR A 14 -0.95 -0.71 -16.67
C THR A 14 -0.58 -1.72 -15.58
N SER A 15 -1.02 -1.50 -14.35
CA SER A 15 -0.87 -2.50 -13.28
C SER A 15 -1.54 -3.84 -13.62
N HIS A 16 -2.64 -3.80 -14.38
CA HIS A 16 -3.33 -5.01 -14.87
C HIS A 16 -2.55 -5.76 -15.96
N ASP A 17 -1.85 -5.07 -16.84
CA ASP A 17 -0.97 -5.70 -17.84
C ASP A 17 0.16 -6.46 -17.16
N CYS A 18 0.75 -5.87 -16.10
CA CYS A 18 1.74 -6.55 -15.27
C CYS A 18 1.17 -7.83 -14.63
N VAL A 19 -0.03 -7.76 -14.05
CA VAL A 19 -0.71 -8.94 -13.50
C VAL A 19 -0.96 -10.00 -14.60
N ALA A 20 -1.40 -9.59 -15.79
CA ALA A 20 -1.64 -10.50 -16.91
C ALA A 20 -0.35 -11.16 -17.41
N LYS A 21 0.76 -10.40 -17.50
CA LYS A 21 2.09 -10.94 -17.86
C LYS A 21 2.58 -11.93 -16.81
N VAL A 22 2.48 -11.61 -15.50
CA VAL A 22 2.86 -12.51 -14.40
C VAL A 22 2.01 -13.79 -14.40
N ARG A 23 0.69 -13.69 -14.61
CA ARG A 23 -0.20 -14.85 -14.74
C ARG A 23 0.25 -15.80 -15.84
N ARG A 24 0.66 -15.25 -16.97
CA ARG A 24 1.14 -16.03 -18.13
C ARG A 24 2.48 -16.67 -17.84
N LEU A 25 3.44 -15.90 -17.33
CA LEU A 25 4.80 -16.38 -17.01
C LEU A 25 4.78 -17.53 -16.00
N LEU A 26 3.98 -17.40 -14.94
CA LEU A 26 3.92 -18.38 -13.85
C LEU A 26 2.82 -19.44 -14.07
N GLN A 27 2.04 -19.35 -15.14
CA GLN A 27 0.89 -20.24 -15.43
C GLN A 27 -0.13 -20.30 -14.27
N MET A 28 -0.34 -19.18 -13.57
CA MET A 28 -1.19 -19.08 -12.40
C MET A 28 -2.48 -18.31 -12.72
N LYS A 29 -3.62 -18.78 -12.20
CA LYS A 29 -4.91 -18.07 -12.34
C LYS A 29 -5.06 -16.95 -11.29
N ARG A 30 -4.65 -17.22 -10.06
CA ARG A 30 -4.84 -16.30 -8.92
C ARG A 30 -3.60 -15.42 -8.74
N VAL A 31 -3.66 -14.20 -9.30
CA VAL A 31 -2.62 -13.17 -9.18
C VAL A 31 -3.31 -11.82 -9.03
N GLY A 32 -2.85 -10.99 -8.11
CA GLY A 32 -3.37 -9.64 -7.83
C GLY A 32 -2.25 -8.66 -7.51
N HIS A 33 -2.55 -7.36 -7.39
CA HIS A 33 -1.55 -6.35 -7.04
C HIS A 33 -1.99 -5.47 -5.86
N ALA A 34 -1.04 -4.89 -5.12
CA ALA A 34 -1.26 -3.92 -4.05
C ALA A 34 -1.08 -2.49 -4.55
N GLY A 35 -2.19 -1.86 -4.96
CA GLY A 35 -2.21 -0.44 -5.35
C GLY A 35 -1.79 -0.18 -6.79
N THR A 36 -2.70 0.43 -7.53
CA THR A 36 -2.50 0.82 -8.92
C THR A 36 -1.38 1.83 -9.08
N LEU A 37 -0.63 1.72 -10.18
CA LEU A 37 0.24 2.74 -10.77
C LEU A 37 -0.28 3.12 -12.14
N ASP A 38 -0.21 4.40 -12.48
CA ASP A 38 -0.57 4.90 -13.80
C ASP A 38 0.36 4.33 -14.88
N PRO A 39 -0.05 4.29 -16.15
CA PRO A 39 0.75 3.68 -17.23
C PRO A 39 2.14 4.29 -17.36
N ALA A 40 2.28 5.63 -17.34
CA ALA A 40 3.55 6.32 -17.43
C ALA A 40 4.44 6.14 -16.19
N ALA A 41 3.84 5.89 -15.01
CA ALA A 41 4.58 5.72 -13.76
C ALA A 41 5.33 4.37 -13.73
N ILE A 42 6.49 4.36 -13.08
CA ILE A 42 7.36 3.19 -12.90
C ILE A 42 7.55 2.84 -11.42
N GLY A 43 8.18 1.70 -11.16
CA GLY A 43 8.65 1.32 -9.82
C GLY A 43 7.80 0.27 -9.13
N VAL A 44 7.86 0.24 -7.82
CA VAL A 44 7.36 -0.83 -6.95
C VAL A 44 5.88 -1.12 -7.15
N LEU A 45 5.56 -2.30 -7.66
CA LEU A 45 4.20 -2.85 -7.76
C LEU A 45 4.17 -4.23 -7.10
N PRO A 46 3.78 -4.32 -5.82
CA PRO A 46 3.69 -5.62 -5.16
C PRO A 46 2.62 -6.49 -5.81
N ILE A 47 3.00 -7.68 -6.25
CA ILE A 47 2.13 -8.69 -6.86
C ILE A 47 1.96 -9.84 -5.88
N ALA A 48 0.72 -10.21 -5.59
CA ALA A 48 0.38 -11.36 -4.77
C ALA A 48 0.03 -12.58 -5.64
N LEU A 49 0.52 -13.76 -5.24
CA LEU A 49 0.35 -15.03 -5.91
C LEU A 49 -0.50 -15.98 -5.05
N GLY A 50 -1.40 -16.72 -5.70
CA GLY A 50 -2.18 -17.77 -5.07
C GLY A 50 -3.01 -17.29 -3.88
N LYS A 51 -2.92 -17.99 -2.75
CA LYS A 51 -3.63 -17.65 -1.50
C LYS A 51 -3.22 -16.28 -0.96
N ALA A 52 -1.98 -15.81 -1.23
CA ALA A 52 -1.48 -14.51 -0.77
C ALA A 52 -2.27 -13.31 -1.33
N THR A 53 -3.07 -13.48 -2.39
CA THR A 53 -3.99 -12.43 -2.87
C THR A 53 -5.00 -11.99 -1.79
N ARG A 54 -5.33 -12.85 -0.84
CA ARG A 54 -6.22 -12.54 0.28
C ARG A 54 -5.53 -11.69 1.36
N LEU A 55 -4.18 -11.68 1.36
CA LEU A 55 -3.36 -10.91 2.31
C LEU A 55 -3.15 -9.45 1.88
N LEU A 56 -3.49 -9.07 0.65
CA LEU A 56 -3.30 -7.71 0.12
C LEU A 56 -3.89 -6.62 1.01
N GLN A 57 -5.02 -6.87 1.64
CA GLN A 57 -5.70 -5.93 2.53
C GLN A 57 -4.96 -5.69 3.86
N PHE A 58 -4.06 -6.60 4.25
CA PHE A 58 -3.30 -6.54 5.49
C PHE A 58 -1.89 -5.99 5.31
N LEU A 59 -1.47 -5.69 4.09
CA LEU A 59 -0.17 -5.08 3.82
C LEU A 59 -0.11 -3.64 4.35
N ARG A 60 1.10 -3.14 4.63
CA ARG A 60 1.31 -1.72 4.93
C ARG A 60 0.71 -0.85 3.85
N GLN A 61 0.07 0.24 4.25
CA GLN A 61 -0.62 1.14 3.31
C GLN A 61 0.24 2.32 2.85
N ALA A 62 1.35 2.60 3.56
CA ALA A 62 2.26 3.68 3.21
C ALA A 62 2.95 3.44 1.86
N LYS A 63 3.22 4.54 1.15
CA LYS A 63 3.91 4.57 -0.14
C LYS A 63 4.93 5.70 -0.16
N ALA A 64 5.99 5.51 -0.93
CA ALA A 64 6.96 6.56 -1.21
C ALA A 64 7.18 6.70 -2.71
N TYR A 65 7.46 7.95 -3.12
CA TYR A 65 7.60 8.31 -4.53
C TYR A 65 8.76 9.27 -4.72
N ARG A 66 9.38 9.19 -5.90
CA ARG A 66 10.12 10.28 -6.52
C ARG A 66 9.26 10.82 -7.65
N ALA A 67 8.97 12.12 -7.61
CA ALA A 67 8.09 12.79 -8.56
C ALA A 67 8.79 13.98 -9.19
N THR A 68 8.63 14.18 -10.49
CA THR A 68 9.03 15.42 -11.16
C THR A 68 7.78 16.23 -11.46
N VAL A 69 7.67 17.42 -10.90
CA VAL A 69 6.61 18.37 -11.18
C VAL A 69 7.12 19.41 -12.16
N ARG A 70 6.40 19.64 -13.26
CA ARG A 70 6.65 20.73 -14.20
C ARG A 70 5.66 21.86 -13.96
N LEU A 71 6.17 23.07 -13.76
CA LEU A 71 5.39 24.28 -13.59
C LEU A 71 5.24 25.02 -14.94
N GLY A 72 4.24 25.86 -15.05
CA GLY A 72 3.92 26.57 -16.31
C GLY A 72 3.05 25.74 -17.27
N VAL A 73 2.69 24.51 -16.92
CA VAL A 73 1.89 23.61 -17.76
C VAL A 73 0.74 23.03 -16.94
N SER A 74 -0.47 23.01 -17.53
CA SER A 74 -1.59 22.24 -17.00
C SER A 74 -2.13 21.32 -18.07
N THR A 75 -2.54 20.10 -17.71
CA THR A 75 -3.06 19.10 -18.64
C THR A 75 -4.38 18.52 -18.14
N SER A 76 -5.12 17.88 -19.03
CA SER A 76 -6.44 17.31 -18.71
C SER A 76 -6.38 16.12 -17.74
N THR A 77 -5.21 15.48 -17.60
CA THR A 77 -4.99 14.30 -16.74
C THR A 77 -4.15 14.60 -15.49
N ASP A 78 -3.69 15.86 -15.32
CA ASP A 78 -2.72 16.28 -14.29
C ASP A 78 -1.33 15.61 -14.44
N ASP A 79 -1.05 14.97 -15.60
CA ASP A 79 0.24 14.40 -16.02
C ASP A 79 0.49 14.68 -17.51
N LEU A 80 1.65 14.30 -18.05
CA LEU A 80 2.02 14.57 -19.45
C LEU A 80 1.33 13.67 -20.50
N GLU A 81 0.47 12.73 -20.09
CA GLU A 81 -0.30 11.90 -21.02
C GLU A 81 -1.58 12.60 -21.51
N GLY A 82 -2.02 13.67 -20.82
CA GLY A 82 -3.22 14.44 -21.16
C GLY A 82 -2.98 15.56 -22.16
N GLU A 83 -4.08 16.08 -22.72
CA GLU A 83 -4.04 17.28 -23.56
C GLU A 83 -3.59 18.50 -22.74
N THR A 84 -2.72 19.33 -23.34
CA THR A 84 -2.26 20.56 -22.72
C THR A 84 -3.39 21.59 -22.70
N LEU A 85 -3.80 22.01 -21.50
CA LEU A 85 -4.83 23.05 -21.28
C LEU A 85 -4.21 24.45 -21.13
N LEU A 86 -3.00 24.52 -20.55
CA LEU A 86 -2.21 25.73 -20.37
C LEU A 86 -0.74 25.41 -20.60
N ALA A 87 -0.05 26.25 -21.36
CA ALA A 87 1.41 26.26 -21.45
C ALA A 87 1.88 27.71 -21.48
N GLN A 88 2.41 28.21 -20.38
CA GLN A 88 2.84 29.57 -20.23
C GLN A 88 4.19 29.62 -19.49
N PRO A 89 5.23 30.23 -20.06
CA PRO A 89 6.52 30.39 -19.40
C PRO A 89 6.40 31.06 -18.02
N VAL A 90 7.14 30.54 -17.06
CA VAL A 90 7.18 31.03 -15.68
C VAL A 90 8.54 31.67 -15.44
N THR A 91 8.58 33.00 -15.52
CA THR A 91 9.84 33.74 -15.34
C THR A 91 10.00 34.19 -13.89
N GLY A 92 11.22 34.10 -13.36
CA GLY A 92 11.58 34.66 -12.05
C GLY A 92 11.06 33.90 -10.84
N LEU A 93 10.53 32.68 -10.99
CA LEU A 93 10.11 31.87 -9.85
C LEU A 93 11.32 31.36 -9.09
N ALA A 94 11.46 31.78 -7.83
CA ALA A 94 12.53 31.36 -6.95
C ALA A 94 12.16 30.04 -6.23
N LEU A 95 13.16 29.20 -5.99
CA LEU A 95 12.99 27.96 -5.22
C LEU A 95 12.39 28.21 -3.84
N ALA A 96 12.77 29.29 -3.16
CA ALA A 96 12.25 29.64 -1.83
C ALA A 96 10.71 29.80 -1.84
N THR A 97 10.14 30.43 -2.88
CA THR A 97 8.68 30.59 -3.05
C THR A 97 8.00 29.21 -3.23
N VAL A 98 8.64 28.32 -4.00
CA VAL A 98 8.14 26.95 -4.21
C VAL A 98 8.18 26.16 -2.90
N GLN A 99 9.26 26.27 -2.14
CA GLN A 99 9.41 25.60 -0.84
C GLN A 99 8.38 26.08 0.18
N GLU A 100 8.07 27.37 0.21
CA GLU A 100 6.99 27.91 1.06
C GLU A 100 5.64 27.33 0.66
N ALA A 101 5.32 27.29 -0.64
CA ALA A 101 4.07 26.72 -1.14
C ALA A 101 3.95 25.21 -0.82
N LEU A 102 5.06 24.45 -0.85
CA LEU A 102 5.08 23.02 -0.53
C LEU A 102 4.67 22.71 0.91
N GLN A 103 4.82 23.65 1.85
CA GLN A 103 4.42 23.45 3.25
C GLN A 103 2.92 23.16 3.39
N HIS A 104 2.09 23.66 2.46
CA HIS A 104 0.65 23.41 2.43
C HIS A 104 0.29 21.95 2.07
N PHE A 105 1.23 21.17 1.55
CA PHE A 105 1.01 19.80 1.09
C PHE A 105 1.57 18.75 2.04
N GLN A 106 2.02 19.14 3.23
CA GLN A 106 2.52 18.22 4.27
C GLN A 106 1.51 18.06 5.40
N GLY A 107 1.49 16.88 6.04
CA GLY A 107 0.52 16.53 7.09
C GLY A 107 -0.82 16.07 6.52
N THR A 108 -1.90 16.41 7.21
CA THR A 108 -3.27 16.06 6.78
C THR A 108 -3.80 17.12 5.82
N ILE A 109 -4.07 16.74 4.58
CA ILE A 109 -4.53 17.65 3.53
C ILE A 109 -5.85 17.21 2.92
N GLN A 110 -6.57 18.16 2.33
CA GLN A 110 -7.76 17.90 1.51
C GLN A 110 -7.34 17.84 0.05
N GLN A 111 -7.68 16.78 -0.66
CA GLN A 111 -7.29 16.58 -2.04
C GLN A 111 -8.48 16.18 -2.91
N ILE A 112 -8.66 16.83 -4.04
CA ILE A 112 -9.60 16.41 -5.10
C ILE A 112 -8.84 15.45 -6.03
N PRO A 113 -9.27 14.17 -6.13
CA PRO A 113 -8.66 13.21 -7.06
C PRO A 113 -8.67 13.71 -8.50
N PRO A 114 -7.69 13.27 -9.34
CA PRO A 114 -7.73 13.55 -10.77
C PRO A 114 -8.98 12.94 -11.41
N ASN A 115 -9.49 13.58 -12.48
CA ASN A 115 -10.64 13.06 -13.24
C ASN A 115 -10.37 11.65 -13.80
N TYR A 116 -9.12 11.38 -14.19
CA TYR A 116 -8.68 10.07 -14.67
C TYR A 116 -8.15 9.21 -13.51
N SER A 117 -9.05 8.81 -12.60
CA SER A 117 -8.71 7.96 -11.45
C SER A 117 -9.66 6.77 -11.30
N ALA A 118 -9.22 5.76 -10.53
CA ALA A 118 -10.02 4.58 -10.21
C ALA A 118 -11.10 4.82 -9.13
N VAL A 119 -11.28 6.06 -8.69
CA VAL A 119 -12.32 6.45 -7.73
C VAL A 119 -13.69 6.17 -8.32
N GLN A 120 -14.57 5.58 -7.52
CA GLN A 120 -15.96 5.35 -7.89
C GLN A 120 -16.87 6.49 -7.43
N VAL A 121 -17.69 6.99 -8.35
CA VAL A 121 -18.77 7.94 -8.08
C VAL A 121 -20.05 7.34 -8.65
N GLN A 122 -21.07 7.20 -7.81
CA GLN A 122 -22.35 6.58 -8.19
C GLN A 122 -22.21 5.18 -8.85
N GLY A 123 -21.22 4.39 -8.39
CA GLY A 123 -21.00 3.02 -8.91
C GLY A 123 -20.18 2.93 -10.20
N LYS A 124 -19.85 4.06 -10.85
CA LYS A 124 -18.98 4.13 -12.04
C LYS A 124 -17.61 4.68 -11.66
N ARG A 125 -16.56 4.25 -12.34
CA ARG A 125 -15.21 4.77 -12.12
C ARG A 125 -15.05 6.13 -12.81
N LEU A 126 -14.35 7.08 -12.16
CA LEU A 126 -14.17 8.42 -12.71
C LEU A 126 -13.52 8.41 -14.09
N TYR A 127 -12.55 7.54 -14.34
CA TYR A 127 -11.91 7.47 -15.65
C TYR A 127 -12.88 7.01 -16.78
N ASP A 128 -13.89 6.17 -16.47
CA ASP A 128 -14.92 5.78 -17.46
C ASP A 128 -15.82 6.96 -17.78
N LEU A 129 -16.19 7.75 -16.78
CA LEU A 129 -17.01 8.96 -16.94
C LEU A 129 -16.24 10.06 -17.70
N ALA A 130 -14.97 10.28 -17.35
CA ALA A 130 -14.11 11.24 -18.04
C ALA A 130 -13.94 10.89 -19.54
N ARG A 131 -13.75 9.61 -19.87
CA ARG A 131 -13.70 9.15 -21.27
C ARG A 131 -15.02 9.32 -22.02
N ALA A 132 -16.14 9.24 -21.32
CA ALA A 132 -17.47 9.51 -21.88
C ALA A 132 -17.77 11.02 -22.03
N GLY A 133 -16.84 11.91 -21.66
CA GLY A 133 -17.04 13.37 -21.71
C GLY A 133 -17.93 13.91 -20.59
N GLU A 134 -18.26 13.10 -19.59
CA GLU A 134 -19.05 13.55 -18.44
C GLU A 134 -18.15 14.30 -17.43
N ALA A 135 -18.39 15.61 -17.27
CA ALA A 135 -17.67 16.45 -16.30
C ALA A 135 -18.19 16.18 -14.87
N ILE A 136 -17.60 15.23 -14.18
CA ILE A 136 -17.91 14.95 -12.78
C ILE A 136 -16.71 15.32 -11.91
N VAL A 137 -16.91 16.27 -11.01
CA VAL A 137 -15.90 16.62 -10.01
C VAL A 137 -15.95 15.59 -8.87
N ALA A 138 -14.84 14.90 -8.62
CA ALA A 138 -14.71 14.01 -7.47
C ALA A 138 -14.86 14.79 -6.17
N LYS A 139 -15.47 14.18 -5.16
CA LYS A 139 -15.50 14.77 -3.81
C LYS A 139 -14.08 14.82 -3.25
N SER A 140 -13.79 15.95 -2.57
CA SER A 140 -12.56 16.08 -1.78
C SER A 140 -12.45 14.95 -0.75
N ARG A 141 -11.25 14.50 -0.51
CA ARG A 141 -10.93 13.48 0.49
C ARG A 141 -9.72 13.88 1.32
N THR A 142 -9.75 13.47 2.57
CA THR A 142 -8.62 13.65 3.49
C THR A 142 -7.56 12.59 3.19
N VAL A 143 -6.32 13.04 2.98
CA VAL A 143 -5.14 12.19 2.83
C VAL A 143 -4.02 12.69 3.73
N HIS A 144 -3.01 11.84 3.98
CA HIS A 144 -1.89 12.23 4.83
C HIS A 144 -0.56 12.11 4.06
N VAL A 145 0.20 13.20 4.04
CA VAL A 145 1.55 13.27 3.49
C VAL A 145 2.53 13.32 4.66
N PHE A 146 3.27 12.23 4.87
CA PHE A 146 4.19 12.08 6.00
C PHE A 146 5.43 12.97 5.86
N SER A 147 5.99 13.01 4.64
CA SER A 147 7.11 13.88 4.28
C SER A 147 7.03 14.31 2.83
N LEU A 148 7.58 15.48 2.55
CA LEU A 148 7.71 16.04 1.21
C LEU A 148 9.01 16.87 1.19
N GLU A 149 9.98 16.43 0.38
CA GLU A 149 11.31 17.01 0.33
C GLU A 149 11.69 17.35 -1.11
N VAL A 150 12.32 18.50 -1.31
CA VAL A 150 12.88 18.90 -2.60
C VAL A 150 14.22 18.18 -2.80
N LEU A 151 14.34 17.44 -3.89
CA LEU A 151 15.57 16.74 -4.28
C LEU A 151 16.39 17.56 -5.27
N ASP A 152 15.72 18.26 -6.20
CA ASP A 152 16.37 19.02 -7.25
C ASP A 152 15.43 20.13 -7.74
N TRP A 153 16.02 21.22 -8.24
CA TRP A 153 15.32 22.35 -8.83
C TRP A 153 16.00 22.76 -10.13
N ARG A 154 15.27 22.70 -11.22
CA ARG A 154 15.73 23.10 -12.55
C ARG A 154 14.93 24.34 -13.01
N PRO A 155 15.52 25.56 -12.88
CA PRO A 155 14.90 26.78 -13.37
C PRO A 155 14.86 26.79 -14.90
N GLY A 156 13.98 27.60 -15.47
CA GLY A 156 13.79 27.77 -16.91
C GLY A 156 12.41 28.33 -17.23
N ASP A 157 12.05 28.35 -18.50
CA ASP A 157 10.71 28.79 -18.94
C ASP A 157 9.60 27.87 -18.39
N PHE A 158 9.89 26.61 -18.26
CA PHE A 158 9.03 25.61 -17.62
C PHE A 158 9.81 24.91 -16.50
N PRO A 159 9.89 25.53 -15.32
CA PRO A 159 10.73 24.99 -14.24
C PRO A 159 10.28 23.60 -13.82
N GLU A 160 11.25 22.74 -13.47
CA GLU A 160 10.98 21.40 -12.95
C GLU A 160 11.50 21.24 -11.53
N LEU A 161 10.76 20.49 -10.75
CA LEU A 161 11.01 20.22 -9.35
C LEU A 161 10.96 18.72 -9.10
N ASP A 162 12.07 18.14 -8.65
CA ASP A 162 12.08 16.75 -8.17
C ASP A 162 11.77 16.70 -6.68
N LEU A 163 10.82 15.86 -6.31
CA LEU A 163 10.33 15.69 -4.94
C LEU A 163 10.48 14.23 -4.48
N ALA A 164 10.92 14.04 -3.23
CA ALA A 164 10.67 12.80 -2.50
C ALA A 164 9.40 12.97 -1.65
N ILE A 165 8.46 12.04 -1.78
CA ILE A 165 7.15 12.13 -1.12
C ILE A 165 6.85 10.79 -0.43
N ALA A 166 6.63 10.80 0.89
CA ALA A 166 6.06 9.67 1.61
C ALA A 166 4.62 9.99 2.04
N CYS A 167 3.68 9.08 1.77
CA CYS A 167 2.27 9.37 2.01
C CYS A 167 1.45 8.11 2.35
N GLY A 168 0.26 8.36 2.89
CA GLY A 168 -0.76 7.37 3.17
C GLY A 168 -1.54 6.92 1.93
N PRO A 169 -2.45 5.96 2.10
CA PRO A 169 -3.28 5.46 1.02
C PRO A 169 -4.20 6.54 0.45
N GLY A 170 -4.52 6.42 -0.84
CA GLY A 170 -5.46 7.34 -1.52
C GLY A 170 -4.88 8.68 -1.94
N THR A 171 -3.60 8.97 -1.63
CA THR A 171 -2.91 10.18 -2.07
C THR A 171 -2.59 10.10 -3.57
N TYR A 172 -2.94 11.15 -4.32
CA TYR A 172 -2.63 11.31 -5.74
C TYR A 172 -1.51 12.32 -5.93
N ILE A 173 -0.37 11.86 -6.41
CA ILE A 173 0.80 12.73 -6.66
C ILE A 173 0.50 13.70 -7.80
N ARG A 174 -0.29 13.31 -8.79
CA ARG A 174 -0.79 14.19 -9.85
C ARG A 174 -1.57 15.39 -9.29
N SER A 175 -2.43 15.16 -8.30
CA SER A 175 -3.15 16.26 -7.66
C SER A 175 -2.22 17.18 -6.87
N ILE A 176 -1.15 16.66 -6.23
CA ILE A 176 -0.15 17.52 -5.58
C ILE A 176 0.51 18.43 -6.62
N ALA A 177 0.90 17.91 -7.79
CA ALA A 177 1.51 18.68 -8.85
C ALA A 177 0.58 19.79 -9.38
N ARG A 178 -0.68 19.45 -9.68
CA ARG A 178 -1.72 20.39 -10.10
C ARG A 178 -1.95 21.48 -9.04
N ASP A 179 -2.17 21.06 -7.79
CA ASP A 179 -2.56 21.98 -6.71
C ASP A 179 -1.39 22.90 -6.32
N LEU A 180 -0.12 22.42 -6.40
CA LEU A 180 1.06 23.26 -6.26
C LEU A 180 1.09 24.35 -7.34
N GLY A 181 0.86 23.99 -8.61
CA GLY A 181 0.77 24.94 -9.70
C GLY A 181 -0.35 25.96 -9.51
N ASN A 182 -1.48 25.57 -8.92
CA ASN A 182 -2.59 26.47 -8.58
C ASN A 182 -2.20 27.47 -7.47
N VAL A 183 -1.55 27.00 -6.39
CA VAL A 183 -1.04 27.86 -5.30
C VAL A 183 -0.04 28.88 -5.83
N LEU A 184 0.86 28.46 -6.71
CA LEU A 184 1.85 29.32 -7.35
C LEU A 184 1.28 30.19 -8.49
N LYS A 185 0.05 29.94 -8.93
CA LYS A 185 -0.63 30.60 -10.08
C LYS A 185 0.13 30.43 -11.39
N THR A 186 0.83 29.33 -11.56
CA THR A 186 1.64 29.03 -12.75
C THR A 186 1.01 27.95 -13.62
N GLY A 187 0.10 27.14 -13.07
CA GLY A 187 -0.17 25.80 -13.58
C GLY A 187 0.92 24.81 -13.16
N GLY A 188 0.54 23.54 -13.04
CA GLY A 188 1.44 22.47 -12.64
C GLY A 188 0.95 21.12 -13.12
N THR A 189 1.85 20.26 -13.54
CA THR A 189 1.57 18.90 -13.99
C THR A 189 2.66 17.94 -13.55
N LEU A 190 2.31 16.66 -13.38
CA LEU A 190 3.27 15.62 -13.06
C LEU A 190 4.00 15.19 -14.33
N ALA A 191 5.33 15.44 -14.40
CA ALA A 191 6.15 15.10 -15.56
C ALA A 191 6.71 13.67 -15.47
N ALA A 192 7.08 13.19 -14.29
CA ALA A 192 7.57 11.83 -14.08
C ALA A 192 7.19 11.33 -12.69
N LEU A 193 6.98 10.01 -12.55
CA LEU A 193 6.67 9.36 -11.28
C LEU A 193 7.35 8.00 -11.16
N THR A 194 8.13 7.85 -10.11
CA THR A 194 8.70 6.57 -9.69
C THR A 194 8.19 6.23 -8.29
N ARG A 195 7.48 5.12 -8.12
CA ARG A 195 7.15 4.62 -6.78
C ARG A 195 8.34 3.87 -6.20
N THR A 196 9.00 4.47 -5.21
CA THR A 196 10.23 3.95 -4.59
C THR A 196 9.93 2.94 -3.50
N ALA A 197 8.75 3.05 -2.83
CA ALA A 197 8.30 2.05 -1.87
C ALA A 197 6.77 1.90 -1.89
N SER A 198 6.29 0.70 -1.62
CA SER A 198 4.86 0.38 -1.48
C SER A 198 4.66 -0.88 -0.66
N SER A 199 3.76 -0.82 0.32
CA SER A 199 3.32 -2.01 1.08
C SER A 199 4.46 -2.74 1.82
N GLY A 200 5.52 -2.03 2.18
CA GLY A 200 6.70 -2.59 2.84
C GLY A 200 7.77 -3.13 1.88
N PHE A 201 7.56 -3.01 0.56
CA PHE A 201 8.55 -3.36 -0.46
C PHE A 201 9.25 -2.10 -0.98
N GLU A 202 10.54 -2.22 -1.32
CA GLU A 202 11.38 -1.12 -1.79
C GLU A 202 11.87 -1.36 -3.21
N LEU A 203 12.17 -0.28 -3.93
CA LEU A 203 12.61 -0.33 -5.33
C LEU A 203 13.94 -1.05 -5.48
N ALA A 204 14.85 -0.91 -4.52
CA ALA A 204 16.16 -1.55 -4.54
C ALA A 204 16.07 -3.09 -4.61
N ASP A 205 15.02 -3.67 -3.99
CA ASP A 205 14.81 -5.12 -3.93
C ASP A 205 13.82 -5.62 -5.01
N SER A 206 13.46 -4.77 -5.97
CA SER A 206 12.47 -5.11 -6.99
C SER A 206 13.09 -5.83 -8.18
N VAL A 207 12.29 -6.70 -8.81
CA VAL A 207 12.67 -7.40 -10.05
C VAL A 207 11.90 -6.87 -11.24
N THR A 208 12.53 -6.83 -12.41
CA THR A 208 11.84 -6.47 -13.66
C THR A 208 11.07 -7.67 -14.22
N LEU A 209 10.19 -7.45 -15.20
CA LEU A 209 9.50 -8.53 -15.91
C LEU A 209 10.48 -9.45 -16.63
N GLU A 210 11.55 -8.90 -17.20
CA GLU A 210 12.60 -9.65 -17.90
C GLU A 210 13.41 -10.53 -16.92
N THR A 211 13.75 -9.98 -15.77
CA THR A 211 14.44 -10.75 -14.70
C THR A 211 13.54 -11.88 -14.19
N LEU A 212 12.26 -11.60 -13.97
CA LEU A 212 11.29 -12.62 -13.56
C LEU A 212 11.16 -13.74 -14.58
N GLU A 213 11.08 -13.39 -15.88
CA GLU A 213 11.00 -14.35 -16.97
C GLU A 213 12.26 -15.23 -17.04
N ALA A 214 13.45 -14.62 -16.92
CA ALA A 214 14.71 -15.34 -16.91
C ALA A 214 14.81 -16.31 -15.73
N GLN A 215 14.42 -15.86 -14.52
CA GLN A 215 14.40 -16.72 -13.32
C GLN A 215 13.42 -17.88 -13.47
N GLN A 216 12.25 -17.64 -14.06
CA GLN A 216 11.26 -18.69 -14.28
C GLN A 216 11.75 -19.75 -15.28
N VAL A 217 12.37 -19.33 -16.40
CA VAL A 217 12.93 -20.25 -17.40
C VAL A 217 14.05 -21.11 -16.79
N GLN A 218 14.86 -20.53 -15.90
CA GLN A 218 15.96 -21.24 -15.22
C GLN A 218 15.50 -22.07 -14.03
N GLY A 219 14.23 -22.02 -13.63
CA GLY A 219 13.72 -22.71 -12.45
C GLY A 219 14.22 -22.10 -11.13
N LEU A 220 14.72 -20.85 -11.15
CA LEU A 220 15.29 -20.16 -9.98
C LEU A 220 14.31 -19.21 -9.29
N PHE A 221 13.14 -18.97 -9.92
CA PHE A 221 12.15 -18.07 -9.32
C PHE A 221 11.60 -18.61 -8.00
N GLN A 222 11.67 -17.76 -6.98
CA GLN A 222 11.06 -18.01 -5.68
C GLN A 222 10.24 -16.78 -5.26
N PRO A 223 8.97 -16.94 -4.86
CA PRO A 223 8.20 -15.84 -4.32
C PRO A 223 8.69 -15.44 -2.94
N ILE A 224 8.48 -14.18 -2.60
CA ILE A 224 8.67 -13.69 -1.24
C ILE A 224 7.59 -14.32 -0.36
N GLU A 225 8.00 -14.93 0.74
CA GLU A 225 7.12 -15.60 1.69
C GLU A 225 6.08 -14.62 2.28
N PRO A 226 4.82 -15.06 2.47
CA PRO A 226 3.77 -14.21 3.01
C PRO A 226 4.13 -13.53 4.35
N VAL A 227 4.83 -14.24 5.24
CA VAL A 227 5.25 -13.73 6.54
C VAL A 227 6.11 -12.48 6.42
N LYS A 228 7.05 -12.44 5.44
CA LYS A 228 7.96 -11.30 5.24
C LYS A 228 7.21 -10.01 4.91
N ALA A 229 6.10 -10.10 4.16
CA ALA A 229 5.28 -8.95 3.83
C ALA A 229 4.40 -8.46 5.02
N LEU A 230 4.25 -9.28 6.06
CA LEU A 230 3.36 -9.04 7.19
C LEU A 230 4.10 -8.78 8.52
N LEU A 231 5.43 -8.62 8.50
CA LEU A 231 6.24 -8.43 9.72
C LEU A 231 5.84 -7.24 10.59
N HIS A 232 5.11 -6.29 10.03
CA HIS A 232 4.57 -5.15 10.76
C HIS A 232 3.37 -5.47 11.65
N LEU A 233 2.74 -6.64 11.46
CA LEU A 233 1.67 -7.13 12.32
C LEU A 233 2.29 -7.87 13.51
N SER A 234 1.71 -7.70 14.68
CA SER A 234 2.00 -8.54 15.86
C SER A 234 1.71 -10.01 15.55
N GLN A 235 2.18 -10.91 16.38
CA GLN A 235 1.94 -12.34 16.19
C GLN A 235 1.42 -13.01 17.46
N ILE A 236 0.72 -14.13 17.27
CA ILE A 236 0.41 -15.11 18.30
C ILE A 236 0.78 -16.50 17.77
N VAL A 237 1.29 -17.35 18.65
CA VAL A 237 1.60 -18.75 18.36
C VAL A 237 0.56 -19.61 19.07
N LEU A 238 -0.04 -20.55 18.35
CA LEU A 238 -1.03 -21.50 18.88
C LEU A 238 -0.45 -22.90 18.89
N SER A 239 -0.73 -23.66 19.96
CA SER A 239 -0.40 -25.08 20.03
C SER A 239 -1.22 -25.90 19.04
N GLY A 240 -0.74 -27.08 18.62
CA GLY A 240 -1.34 -27.87 17.55
C GLY A 240 -2.84 -28.13 17.70
N ALA A 241 -3.31 -28.43 18.92
CA ALA A 241 -4.72 -28.69 19.21
C ALA A 241 -5.57 -27.41 19.05
N ILE A 242 -5.08 -26.28 19.57
CA ILE A 242 -5.75 -24.98 19.51
C ILE A 242 -5.71 -24.43 18.09
N ALA A 243 -4.61 -24.57 17.38
CA ALA A 243 -4.44 -24.18 15.99
C ALA A 243 -5.50 -24.83 15.08
N ARG A 244 -5.75 -26.15 15.25
CA ARG A 244 -6.82 -26.85 14.51
C ARG A 244 -8.21 -26.26 14.77
N ARG A 245 -8.54 -26.02 16.04
CA ARG A 245 -9.81 -25.40 16.44
C ARG A 245 -9.98 -24.01 15.82
N TRP A 246 -8.91 -23.21 15.88
CA TRP A 246 -8.93 -21.85 15.29
C TRP A 246 -9.12 -21.89 13.76
N CYS A 247 -8.41 -22.79 13.06
CA CYS A 247 -8.56 -22.96 11.61
C CYS A 247 -9.96 -23.44 11.19
N GLN A 248 -10.69 -24.12 12.09
CA GLN A 248 -12.09 -24.52 11.91
C GLN A 248 -13.07 -23.38 12.24
N GLY A 249 -12.58 -22.19 12.57
CA GLY A 249 -13.39 -21.00 12.87
C GLY A 249 -13.88 -20.92 14.33
N GLN A 250 -13.35 -21.76 15.24
CA GLN A 250 -13.67 -21.66 16.65
C GLN A 250 -13.02 -20.43 17.28
N ARG A 251 -13.69 -19.85 18.27
CA ARG A 251 -13.18 -18.75 19.07
C ARG A 251 -12.19 -19.29 20.09
N ILE A 252 -11.00 -18.71 20.13
CA ILE A 252 -9.95 -19.09 21.07
C ILE A 252 -9.79 -17.99 22.09
N VAL A 253 -9.92 -18.30 23.37
CA VAL A 253 -9.64 -17.33 24.45
C VAL A 253 -8.14 -17.10 24.52
N ILE A 254 -7.73 -15.84 24.58
CA ILE A 254 -6.34 -15.43 24.61
C ILE A 254 -6.14 -14.38 25.71
N GLN A 255 -4.91 -14.26 26.21
CA GLN A 255 -4.52 -13.28 27.21
C GLN A 255 -3.13 -12.70 26.88
N PRO A 256 -2.79 -11.49 27.33
CA PRO A 256 -1.43 -10.99 27.22
C PRO A 256 -0.51 -11.73 28.21
N ASP A 257 0.70 -12.07 27.76
CA ASP A 257 1.76 -12.59 28.63
C ASP A 257 2.45 -11.44 29.40
N ALA A 258 3.45 -11.81 30.22
CA ALA A 258 4.24 -10.86 31.01
C ALA A 258 4.99 -9.81 30.16
N ASN A 259 5.19 -10.04 28.87
CA ASN A 259 5.84 -9.12 27.93
C ASN A 259 4.83 -8.32 27.09
N GLY A 260 3.51 -8.46 27.37
CA GLY A 260 2.46 -7.83 26.62
C GLY A 260 2.23 -8.46 25.23
N GLN A 261 2.65 -9.71 25.00
CA GLN A 261 2.36 -10.45 23.79
C GLN A 261 1.13 -11.34 23.98
N TRP A 262 0.33 -11.54 22.92
CA TRP A 262 -0.81 -12.43 22.97
C TRP A 262 -0.38 -13.89 23.06
N LYS A 263 -0.98 -14.65 23.97
CA LYS A 263 -0.86 -16.12 24.07
C LYS A 263 -2.22 -16.76 24.25
N GLU A 264 -2.35 -18.04 23.96
CA GLU A 264 -3.52 -18.83 24.33
C GLU A 264 -3.67 -18.91 25.85
N GLU A 265 -4.92 -18.98 26.34
CA GLU A 265 -5.18 -19.20 27.75
C GLU A 265 -4.98 -20.69 28.09
N ASP A 266 -4.16 -20.97 29.09
CA ASP A 266 -3.95 -22.33 29.61
C ASP A 266 -5.23 -22.77 30.35
N VAL A 267 -6.01 -23.66 29.76
CA VAL A 267 -7.27 -24.20 30.31
C VAL A 267 -7.05 -25.08 31.56
N GLU A 268 -5.81 -25.40 31.94
CA GLU A 268 -5.46 -26.39 32.97
C GLU A 268 -4.71 -25.83 34.19
N LYS A 269 -4.89 -24.56 34.60
CA LYS A 269 -4.41 -24.15 35.92
C LYS A 269 -5.56 -23.62 36.77
N PRO A 270 -5.84 -24.26 37.93
CA PRO A 270 -6.78 -23.69 38.89
C PRO A 270 -6.23 -22.36 39.45
N GLU A 271 -7.15 -21.47 39.70
CA GLU A 271 -6.97 -20.20 40.35
C GLU A 271 -6.16 -20.34 41.65
N ASP A 272 -4.93 -19.82 41.67
CA ASP A 272 -4.27 -19.38 42.88
C ASP A 272 -3.21 -18.33 42.52
N ASP A 273 -3.66 -17.11 42.28
CA ASP A 273 -2.95 -15.88 42.66
C ASP A 273 -3.81 -14.64 42.38
N ALA A 274 -4.76 -14.42 43.25
CA ALA A 274 -5.47 -13.14 43.34
C ALA A 274 -4.51 -12.11 43.97
N GLY A 275 -3.76 -11.40 43.15
CA GLY A 275 -3.00 -10.29 43.68
C GLY A 275 -1.72 -9.89 42.94
N ARG A 276 -1.80 -9.53 41.70
CA ARG A 276 -0.94 -8.53 41.06
C ARG A 276 -1.38 -8.28 39.61
N LEU A 277 -2.34 -7.42 39.43
CA LEU A 277 -2.53 -6.70 38.17
C LEU A 277 -1.33 -5.76 37.99
N GLN A 278 -0.21 -6.30 37.51
CA GLN A 278 0.79 -5.50 36.86
C GLN A 278 0.15 -5.01 35.55
N MET A 279 0.02 -3.69 35.40
CA MET A 279 -0.45 -3.07 34.17
C MET A 279 0.57 -3.33 33.06
N TYR A 280 0.47 -4.47 32.41
CA TYR A 280 1.13 -4.71 31.14
C TYR A 280 0.38 -3.93 30.06
N ALA A 281 1.10 -3.31 29.13
CA ALA A 281 0.48 -2.67 27.98
C ALA A 281 -0.27 -3.76 27.18
N VAL A 282 -1.59 -3.77 27.28
CA VAL A 282 -2.43 -4.71 26.52
C VAL A 282 -2.19 -4.43 25.04
N PRO A 283 -1.82 -5.44 24.23
CA PRO A 283 -1.69 -5.23 22.78
C PRO A 283 -3.01 -4.71 22.22
N PRO A 284 -2.99 -3.86 21.17
CA PRO A 284 -4.18 -3.19 20.71
C PRO A 284 -5.24 -4.21 20.26
N LEU A 285 -6.44 -4.09 20.85
CA LEU A 285 -7.62 -4.85 20.44
C LEU A 285 -8.09 -4.41 19.05
N GLN A 286 -8.79 -5.30 18.36
CA GLN A 286 -9.36 -5.08 17.01
C GLN A 286 -8.34 -4.77 15.92
N GLN A 287 -7.06 -4.98 16.16
CA GLN A 287 -6.03 -4.91 15.13
C GLN A 287 -5.69 -6.31 14.62
N PRO A 288 -5.46 -6.47 13.30
CA PRO A 288 -5.07 -7.76 12.74
C PRO A 288 -3.69 -8.18 13.28
N LEU A 289 -3.55 -9.47 13.55
CA LEU A 289 -2.28 -10.09 13.91
C LEU A 289 -2.05 -11.38 13.12
N ARG A 290 -0.80 -11.78 12.99
CA ARG A 290 -0.41 -13.05 12.38
C ARG A 290 -0.64 -14.17 13.39
N VAL A 291 -1.34 -15.20 12.94
CA VAL A 291 -1.52 -16.44 13.73
C VAL A 291 -0.60 -17.49 13.17
N HIS A 292 0.26 -18.01 14.02
CA HIS A 292 1.24 -19.07 13.69
C HIS A 292 0.91 -20.36 14.45
N HIS A 293 1.23 -21.47 13.84
CA HIS A 293 1.37 -22.74 14.50
C HIS A 293 2.71 -22.80 15.27
N GLU A 294 2.83 -23.65 16.28
CA GLU A 294 4.04 -23.81 17.09
C GLU A 294 5.29 -24.25 16.29
N ASP A 295 5.12 -24.84 15.11
CA ASP A 295 6.20 -25.16 14.17
C ASP A 295 6.69 -23.95 13.34
N GLY A 296 6.06 -22.78 13.52
CA GLY A 296 6.36 -21.52 12.81
C GLY A 296 5.55 -21.28 11.55
N GLN A 297 4.69 -22.22 11.12
CA GLN A 297 3.84 -22.04 9.94
C GLN A 297 2.81 -20.92 10.13
N LEU A 298 2.61 -20.07 9.12
CA LEU A 298 1.57 -19.04 9.12
C LEU A 298 0.20 -19.69 8.88
N LEU A 299 -0.65 -19.70 9.89
CA LEU A 299 -2.03 -20.20 9.79
C LEU A 299 -2.99 -19.17 9.17
N GLY A 300 -2.77 -17.89 9.44
CA GLY A 300 -3.64 -16.84 8.92
C GLY A 300 -3.54 -15.52 9.67
N ILE A 301 -4.62 -14.76 9.59
CA ILE A 301 -4.81 -13.48 10.27
C ILE A 301 -5.97 -13.59 11.24
N GLY A 302 -5.71 -13.23 12.50
CA GLY A 302 -6.71 -13.16 13.57
C GLY A 302 -6.91 -11.72 14.05
N ILE A 303 -8.02 -11.50 14.75
CA ILE A 303 -8.33 -10.22 15.39
C ILE A 303 -8.70 -10.50 16.85
N PRO A 304 -7.91 -9.98 17.82
CA PRO A 304 -8.27 -9.98 19.22
C PRO A 304 -9.51 -9.10 19.44
N THR A 305 -10.54 -9.69 20.02
CA THR A 305 -11.83 -9.00 20.24
C THR A 305 -12.27 -9.20 21.68
N ASP A 306 -12.65 -8.12 22.35
CA ASP A 306 -13.23 -8.17 23.70
C ASP A 306 -14.65 -8.70 23.64
N THR A 307 -14.97 -9.64 24.53
CA THR A 307 -16.28 -10.29 24.63
C THR A 307 -16.68 -10.52 26.08
N GLU A 308 -17.91 -10.93 26.32
CA GLU A 308 -18.41 -11.28 27.67
C GLU A 308 -17.62 -12.40 28.36
N VAL A 309 -16.95 -13.24 27.58
CA VAL A 309 -16.13 -14.38 28.08
C VAL A 309 -14.62 -14.06 28.11
N GLY A 310 -14.24 -12.78 27.94
CA GLY A 310 -12.85 -12.33 27.85
C GLY A 310 -12.41 -12.02 26.41
N ILE A 311 -11.10 -11.86 26.21
CA ILE A 311 -10.56 -11.55 24.90
C ILE A 311 -10.46 -12.83 24.08
N VAL A 312 -11.11 -12.84 22.92
CA VAL A 312 -11.09 -13.97 22.00
C VAL A 312 -10.38 -13.64 20.69
N LEU A 313 -9.64 -14.58 20.16
CA LEU A 313 -9.03 -14.53 18.84
C LEU A 313 -10.02 -15.01 17.79
N LEU A 314 -10.54 -14.06 17.00
CA LEU A 314 -11.41 -14.36 15.87
C LEU A 314 -10.60 -14.60 14.61
N SER A 315 -10.95 -15.62 13.83
CA SER A 315 -10.36 -15.85 12.52
C SER A 315 -10.89 -14.85 11.51
N GLN A 316 -10.05 -13.91 11.08
CA GLN A 316 -10.33 -13.02 9.96
C GLN A 316 -10.07 -13.70 8.62
N MET A 317 -9.02 -14.53 8.57
CA MET A 317 -8.65 -15.28 7.40
C MET A 317 -7.77 -16.47 7.78
N VAL A 318 -8.16 -17.67 7.38
CA VAL A 318 -7.30 -18.85 7.42
C VAL A 318 -6.53 -18.91 6.11
N PHE A 319 -5.20 -18.94 6.19
CA PHE A 319 -4.28 -19.01 5.07
C PHE A 319 -3.89 -20.46 4.76
N GLU A 320 -3.50 -21.19 5.78
CA GLU A 320 -3.17 -22.63 5.73
C GLU A 320 -3.94 -23.35 6.83
N SER A 321 -4.51 -24.52 6.50
CA SER A 321 -5.26 -25.36 7.44
C SER A 321 -4.69 -26.76 7.57
N ASP A 322 -3.77 -27.13 6.66
CA ASP A 322 -3.16 -28.46 6.62
C ASP A 322 -1.77 -28.37 7.26
N PHE A 323 -1.71 -28.74 8.53
CA PHE A 323 -0.49 -28.90 9.30
C PHE A 323 -0.52 -30.26 9.99
N SER A 324 0.61 -30.94 9.98
CA SER A 324 0.79 -32.30 10.53
C SER A 324 0.93 -32.30 12.05
#